data_f30ac37a867961fd1fa632d8f57709ce
#
_entry.id   f30ac37a867961fd1fa632d8f57709ce
#
_cell.length_a   1.000
_cell.length_b   1.000
_cell.length_c   1.000
_cell.angle_alpha   90.00
_cell.angle_beta   90.00
_cell.angle_gamma   90.00
#
_symmetry.space_group_name_H-M   'P 1'
#
loop_
_entity.id
_entity.type
_entity.pdbx_description
1 polymer ?
#
loop_
_entity_poly.entity_id
_entity_poly.type
_entity_poly.pdbx_seq_one_letter_code
_entity_poly.pdbx_strand_id
1 'polypeptide(L)'
;METRNQQSGFALLMALIVVSVVVSIGLTVLDLTLKQVRLSTNSKDSETAFHAANAGLECARYWRMQESDDMEAGNAVAPECFGDSDLDPTVNSIAGVNAHEYNFSANWGDVSAPRCSEMTLLVISSDPFSTSTVSGMQTIIPGYPYGLTKDCEPGSRCTVISVRGYSRSCGEINARGTVQREVLLEL
;
A
#
# COMPACT_ATOMS: atom_id res chain seq x y z
N MET A 1 65.13 -45.67 11.79
CA MET A 1 63.68 -45.80 11.54
C MET A 1 62.99 -44.59 12.16
N GLU A 2 63.10 -43.39 11.62
CA GLU A 2 62.54 -42.18 12.28
C GLU A 2 62.28 -41.05 11.31
N THR A 3 61.52 -41.29 10.25
CA THR A 3 61.07 -40.27 9.29
C THR A 3 59.57 -40.26 9.01
N ARG A 4 58.80 -41.00 9.80
CA ARG A 4 57.35 -41.19 9.54
C ARG A 4 56.42 -40.15 10.21
N ASN A 5 56.91 -39.37 11.17
CA ASN A 5 56.08 -38.43 11.96
C ASN A 5 55.98 -36.99 11.37
N GLN A 6 56.86 -36.59 10.46
CA GLN A 6 56.79 -35.23 9.88
C GLN A 6 55.75 -35.12 8.76
N GLN A 7 55.39 -36.20 8.08
CA GLN A 7 54.40 -36.16 6.99
C GLN A 7 52.97 -36.04 7.50
N SER A 8 52.67 -36.53 8.72
CA SER A 8 51.34 -36.45 9.31
C SER A 8 50.92 -35.02 9.73
N GLY A 9 51.88 -34.17 10.14
CA GLY A 9 51.64 -32.77 10.52
C GLY A 9 51.32 -31.89 9.31
N PHE A 10 51.97 -32.12 8.18
CA PHE A 10 51.73 -31.37 6.95
C PHE A 10 50.35 -31.70 6.35
N ALA A 11 49.92 -32.96 6.35
CA ALA A 11 48.62 -33.39 5.89
C ALA A 11 47.47 -32.78 6.73
N LEU A 12 47.67 -32.70 8.06
CA LEU A 12 46.68 -32.07 8.96
C LEU A 12 46.54 -30.57 8.71
N LEU A 13 47.66 -29.86 8.47
CA LEU A 13 47.66 -28.44 8.16
C LEU A 13 46.95 -28.15 6.85
N MET A 14 47.21 -28.94 5.78
CA MET A 14 46.52 -28.84 4.50
C MET A 14 45.02 -29.11 4.64
N ALA A 15 44.64 -30.12 5.41
CA ALA A 15 43.22 -30.43 5.67
C ALA A 15 42.49 -29.24 6.37
N LEU A 16 43.13 -28.61 7.36
CA LEU A 16 42.59 -27.45 8.05
C LEU A 16 42.37 -26.25 7.12
N ILE A 17 43.37 -25.98 6.23
CA ILE A 17 43.23 -24.89 5.25
C ILE A 17 42.05 -25.15 4.31
N VAL A 18 41.96 -26.36 3.75
CA VAL A 18 40.88 -26.70 2.82
C VAL A 18 39.50 -26.60 3.52
N VAL A 19 39.36 -27.13 4.73
CA VAL A 19 38.14 -27.04 5.50
C VAL A 19 37.76 -25.58 5.79
N SER A 20 38.72 -24.74 6.18
CA SER A 20 38.47 -23.32 6.46
C SER A 20 37.97 -22.56 5.22
N VAL A 21 38.53 -22.83 4.06
CA VAL A 21 38.09 -22.25 2.78
C VAL A 21 36.69 -22.72 2.42
N VAL A 22 36.41 -24.03 2.53
CA VAL A 22 35.07 -24.56 2.22
C VAL A 22 34.00 -23.99 3.15
N VAL A 23 34.30 -23.87 4.45
CA VAL A 23 33.37 -23.25 5.44
C VAL A 23 33.17 -21.79 5.14
N SER A 24 34.18 -21.01 4.80
CA SER A 24 34.04 -19.61 4.41
C SER A 24 33.14 -19.40 3.20
N ILE A 25 33.34 -20.24 2.16
CA ILE A 25 32.48 -20.19 0.97
C ILE A 25 31.04 -20.57 1.32
N GLY A 26 30.84 -21.62 2.12
CA GLY A 26 29.50 -22.05 2.56
C GLY A 26 28.76 -20.97 3.33
N LEU A 27 29.41 -20.28 4.25
CA LEU A 27 28.82 -19.18 5.02
C LEU A 27 28.44 -17.99 4.13
N THR A 28 29.28 -17.64 3.16
CA THR A 28 28.99 -16.54 2.21
C THR A 28 27.77 -16.86 1.33
N VAL A 29 27.70 -18.08 0.82
CA VAL A 29 26.53 -18.51 0.01
C VAL A 29 25.27 -18.51 0.85
N LEU A 30 25.33 -18.97 2.10
CA LEU A 30 24.18 -18.95 3.01
C LEU A 30 23.66 -17.50 3.24
N ASP A 31 24.56 -16.55 3.53
CA ASP A 31 24.18 -15.14 3.75
C ASP A 31 23.52 -14.52 2.49
N LEU A 32 24.07 -14.79 1.31
CA LEU A 32 23.49 -14.36 0.04
C LEU A 32 22.09 -14.96 -0.17
N THR A 33 21.93 -16.25 0.10
CA THR A 33 20.63 -16.92 -0.06
C THR A 33 19.57 -16.32 0.86
N LEU A 34 19.90 -16.05 2.12
CA LEU A 34 18.97 -15.41 3.07
C LEU A 34 18.57 -14.00 2.62
N LYS A 35 19.50 -13.21 2.08
CA LYS A 35 19.19 -11.89 1.51
C LYS A 35 18.27 -11.99 0.30
N GLN A 36 18.51 -12.94 -0.59
CA GLN A 36 17.65 -13.17 -1.77
C GLN A 36 16.24 -13.57 -1.38
N VAL A 37 16.07 -14.46 -0.39
CA VAL A 37 14.74 -14.86 0.11
C VAL A 37 13.98 -13.66 0.69
N ARG A 38 14.64 -12.84 1.51
CA ARG A 38 14.01 -11.62 2.07
C ARG A 38 13.60 -10.63 0.98
N LEU A 39 14.45 -10.42 -0.02
CA LEU A 39 14.15 -9.54 -1.14
C LEU A 39 12.97 -10.06 -1.96
N SER A 40 12.93 -11.35 -2.24
CA SER A 40 11.84 -12.00 -2.97
C SER A 40 10.50 -11.89 -2.22
N THR A 41 10.50 -12.13 -0.90
CA THR A 41 9.30 -11.99 -0.06
C THR A 41 8.80 -10.54 -0.08
N ASN A 42 9.69 -9.57 0.12
CA ASN A 42 9.31 -8.15 0.11
C ASN A 42 8.79 -7.68 -1.27
N SER A 43 9.33 -8.21 -2.35
CA SER A 43 8.84 -7.95 -3.71
C SER A 43 7.42 -8.48 -3.90
N LYS A 44 7.14 -9.72 -3.45
CA LYS A 44 5.82 -10.32 -3.49
C LYS A 44 4.80 -9.54 -2.65
N ASP A 45 5.18 -9.13 -1.44
CA ASP A 45 4.31 -8.34 -0.56
C ASP A 45 4.00 -6.97 -1.17
N SER A 46 4.98 -6.36 -1.85
CA SER A 46 4.81 -5.10 -2.58
C SER A 46 3.84 -5.24 -3.76
N GLU A 47 3.97 -6.30 -4.54
CA GLU A 47 3.05 -6.60 -5.64
C GLU A 47 1.62 -6.84 -5.13
N THR A 48 1.49 -7.60 -4.06
CA THR A 48 0.20 -7.87 -3.43
C THR A 48 -0.45 -6.58 -2.90
N ALA A 49 0.32 -5.70 -2.24
CA ALA A 49 -0.18 -4.41 -1.76
C ALA A 49 -0.60 -3.50 -2.92
N PHE A 50 0.12 -3.52 -4.03
CA PHE A 50 -0.25 -2.77 -5.24
C PHE A 50 -1.56 -3.29 -5.86
N HIS A 51 -1.76 -4.60 -5.93
CA HIS A 51 -3.02 -5.17 -6.39
C HIS A 51 -4.18 -4.83 -5.46
N ALA A 52 -3.97 -4.81 -4.15
CA ALA A 52 -4.98 -4.37 -3.20
C ALA A 52 -5.36 -2.88 -3.41
N ALA A 53 -4.36 -2.01 -3.66
CA ALA A 53 -4.62 -0.60 -3.96
C ALA A 53 -5.44 -0.43 -5.24
N ASN A 54 -5.09 -1.13 -6.32
CA ASN A 54 -5.83 -1.06 -7.58
C ASN A 54 -7.25 -1.62 -7.43
N ALA A 55 -7.43 -2.73 -6.73
CA ALA A 55 -8.76 -3.30 -6.49
C ALA A 55 -9.65 -2.32 -5.72
N GLY A 56 -9.11 -1.69 -4.66
CA GLY A 56 -9.82 -0.62 -3.93
C GLY A 56 -10.14 0.59 -4.80
N LEU A 57 -9.23 0.97 -5.71
CA LEU A 57 -9.45 2.08 -6.64
C LEU A 57 -10.65 1.83 -7.56
N GLU A 58 -10.75 0.63 -8.12
CA GLU A 58 -11.88 0.28 -9.00
C GLU A 58 -13.21 0.26 -8.21
N CYS A 59 -13.20 -0.23 -6.96
CA CYS A 59 -14.38 -0.18 -6.11
C CYS A 59 -14.78 1.26 -5.78
N ALA A 60 -13.83 2.10 -5.35
CA ALA A 60 -14.08 3.50 -5.03
C ALA A 60 -14.59 4.29 -6.24
N ARG A 61 -14.00 4.05 -7.41
CA ARG A 61 -14.42 4.66 -8.68
C ARG A 61 -15.85 4.25 -9.07
N TYR A 62 -16.18 2.96 -8.95
CA TYR A 62 -17.51 2.46 -9.24
C TYR A 62 -18.56 3.15 -8.36
N TRP A 63 -18.37 3.21 -7.06
CA TRP A 63 -19.32 3.84 -6.13
C TRP A 63 -19.39 5.35 -6.30
N ARG A 64 -18.27 6.01 -6.60
CA ARG A 64 -18.29 7.44 -6.96
C ARG A 64 -19.20 7.72 -8.16
N MET A 65 -19.29 6.82 -9.11
CA MET A 65 -20.16 6.96 -10.27
C MET A 65 -21.61 6.58 -9.98
N GLN A 66 -21.85 5.57 -9.14
CA GLN A 66 -23.21 5.12 -8.80
C GLN A 66 -23.92 6.08 -7.84
N GLU A 67 -23.22 6.59 -6.86
CA GLU A 67 -23.75 7.46 -5.78
C GLU A 67 -23.28 8.92 -5.96
N SER A 68 -23.14 9.37 -7.21
CA SER A 68 -22.54 10.68 -7.50
C SER A 68 -23.29 11.82 -6.83
N ASP A 69 -24.62 11.83 -6.88
CA ASP A 69 -25.43 12.92 -6.36
C ASP A 69 -25.41 12.94 -4.82
N ASP A 70 -25.46 11.77 -4.18
CA ASP A 70 -25.37 11.65 -2.73
C ASP A 70 -23.99 12.04 -2.20
N MET A 71 -22.93 11.59 -2.86
CA MET A 71 -21.56 11.97 -2.50
C MET A 71 -21.27 13.46 -2.69
N GLU A 72 -21.86 14.09 -3.69
CA GLU A 72 -21.75 15.54 -3.91
C GLU A 72 -22.54 16.37 -2.91
N ALA A 73 -23.63 15.79 -2.39
CA ALA A 73 -24.43 16.40 -1.32
C ALA A 73 -23.86 16.14 0.10
N GLY A 74 -22.84 15.29 0.23
CA GLY A 74 -22.28 14.90 1.53
C GLY A 74 -23.14 13.93 2.30
N ASN A 75 -24.05 13.21 1.61
CA ASN A 75 -24.90 12.20 2.23
C ASN A 75 -24.11 10.94 2.56
N ALA A 76 -24.60 10.16 3.53
CA ALA A 76 -24.07 8.83 3.81
C ALA A 76 -24.37 7.89 2.63
N VAL A 77 -23.36 7.13 2.23
CA VAL A 77 -23.46 6.09 1.19
C VAL A 77 -23.08 4.74 1.80
N ALA A 78 -23.55 3.65 1.21
CA ALA A 78 -23.30 2.30 1.70
C ALA A 78 -22.59 1.46 0.60
N PRO A 79 -21.29 1.68 0.34
CA PRO A 79 -20.57 0.95 -0.67
C PRO A 79 -20.41 -0.52 -0.29
N GLU A 80 -20.44 -1.39 -1.30
CA GLU A 80 -20.13 -2.81 -1.19
C GLU A 80 -18.88 -3.11 -2.02
N CYS A 81 -17.83 -3.59 -1.37
CA CYS A 81 -16.58 -3.96 -2.05
C CYS A 81 -16.17 -5.37 -1.66
N PHE A 82 -15.83 -6.20 -2.66
CA PHE A 82 -15.28 -7.54 -2.47
C PHE A 82 -16.19 -8.51 -1.70
N GLY A 83 -17.51 -8.28 -1.76
CA GLY A 83 -18.51 -9.06 -1.03
C GLY A 83 -18.68 -8.64 0.43
N ASP A 84 -18.06 -7.56 0.85
CA ASP A 84 -18.29 -6.90 2.14
C ASP A 84 -19.29 -5.75 1.93
N SER A 85 -20.51 -5.91 2.46
CA SER A 85 -21.61 -4.95 2.30
C SER A 85 -21.78 -4.03 3.52
N ASP A 86 -20.95 -4.20 4.55
CA ASP A 86 -21.00 -3.44 5.80
C ASP A 86 -19.92 -2.34 5.85
N LEU A 87 -19.53 -1.83 4.69
CA LEU A 87 -18.61 -0.69 4.64
C LEU A 87 -19.40 0.57 5.01
N ASP A 88 -19.05 1.14 6.17
CA ASP A 88 -19.67 2.38 6.69
C ASP A 88 -18.66 3.53 6.53
N PRO A 89 -18.72 4.29 5.43
CA PRO A 89 -17.81 5.39 5.19
C PRO A 89 -17.97 6.50 6.21
N THR A 90 -16.86 6.96 6.77
CA THR A 90 -16.87 8.23 7.49
C THR A 90 -16.91 9.37 6.50
N VAL A 91 -17.88 10.29 6.69
CA VAL A 91 -18.07 11.47 5.81
C VAL A 91 -17.66 12.73 6.58
N ASN A 92 -16.73 13.49 6.02
CA ASN A 92 -16.27 14.75 6.57
C ASN A 92 -16.52 15.87 5.54
N SER A 93 -17.31 16.89 5.92
CA SER A 93 -17.51 18.07 5.08
C SER A 93 -16.33 19.04 5.27
N ILE A 94 -15.81 19.56 4.17
CA ILE A 94 -14.71 20.52 4.18
C ILE A 94 -15.27 21.93 4.35
N ALA A 95 -14.83 22.61 5.41
CA ALA A 95 -15.36 23.93 5.74
C ALA A 95 -15.06 24.97 4.64
N GLY A 96 -16.10 25.75 4.28
CA GLY A 96 -15.98 26.88 3.35
C GLY A 96 -16.06 26.55 1.87
N VAL A 97 -16.17 25.28 1.51
CA VAL A 97 -16.33 24.81 0.14
C VAL A 97 -17.34 23.67 0.08
N ASN A 98 -18.00 23.48 -1.07
CA ASN A 98 -18.85 22.32 -1.28
C ASN A 98 -17.98 21.11 -1.66
N ALA A 99 -17.36 20.52 -0.63
CA ALA A 99 -16.49 19.37 -0.79
C ALA A 99 -16.64 18.41 0.39
N HIS A 100 -16.59 17.12 0.09
CA HIS A 100 -16.81 16.05 1.06
C HIS A 100 -15.73 14.98 0.92
N GLU A 101 -15.19 14.55 2.06
CA GLU A 101 -14.22 13.48 2.16
C GLU A 101 -14.93 12.21 2.66
N TYR A 102 -14.76 11.12 1.93
CA TYR A 102 -15.26 9.79 2.27
C TYR A 102 -14.09 8.87 2.55
N ASN A 103 -14.08 8.26 3.73
CA ASN A 103 -13.04 7.31 4.13
C ASN A 103 -13.69 5.98 4.50
N PHE A 104 -13.24 4.90 3.88
CA PHE A 104 -13.63 3.55 4.20
C PHE A 104 -12.55 2.54 3.85
N SER A 105 -12.65 1.34 4.40
CA SER A 105 -11.67 0.28 4.16
C SER A 105 -12.36 -1.05 3.95
N ALA A 106 -11.79 -1.88 3.09
CA ALA A 106 -12.29 -3.21 2.79
C ALA A 106 -11.17 -4.24 2.82
N ASN A 107 -11.50 -5.45 3.30
CA ASN A 107 -10.63 -6.60 3.13
C ASN A 107 -10.82 -7.21 1.75
N TRP A 108 -9.72 -7.52 1.08
CA TRP A 108 -9.69 -8.05 -0.27
C TRP A 108 -8.93 -9.37 -0.34
N GLY A 109 -9.39 -10.28 -1.20
CA GLY A 109 -8.73 -11.54 -1.51
C GLY A 109 -9.21 -12.73 -0.66
N ASP A 110 -8.31 -13.65 -0.37
CA ASP A 110 -8.64 -14.90 0.35
C ASP A 110 -8.98 -14.61 1.82
N VAL A 111 -10.06 -15.20 2.30
CA VAL A 111 -10.54 -15.07 3.70
C VAL A 111 -9.48 -15.54 4.71
N SER A 112 -8.64 -16.51 4.34
CA SER A 112 -7.57 -17.01 5.21
C SER A 112 -6.34 -16.07 5.26
N ALA A 113 -6.19 -15.19 4.28
CA ALA A 113 -5.08 -14.25 4.16
C ALA A 113 -5.53 -12.96 3.47
N PRO A 114 -6.47 -12.22 4.07
CA PRO A 114 -7.02 -11.02 3.44
C PRO A 114 -5.98 -9.91 3.33
N ARG A 115 -6.20 -9.02 2.38
CA ARG A 115 -5.42 -7.80 2.15
C ARG A 115 -6.32 -6.60 2.42
N CYS A 116 -5.74 -5.50 2.86
CA CYS A 116 -6.51 -4.29 3.12
C CYS A 116 -6.39 -3.30 1.97
N SER A 117 -7.53 -2.66 1.65
CA SER A 117 -7.60 -1.48 0.82
C SER A 117 -8.26 -0.37 1.64
N GLU A 118 -7.52 0.70 1.95
CA GLU A 118 -8.06 1.92 2.54
C GLU A 118 -8.29 2.94 1.43
N MET A 119 -9.51 3.45 1.34
CA MET A 119 -9.96 4.35 0.30
C MET A 119 -10.33 5.70 0.89
N THR A 120 -9.75 6.76 0.34
CA THR A 120 -10.09 8.15 0.63
C THR A 120 -10.55 8.80 -0.67
N LEU A 121 -11.79 9.29 -0.69
CA LEU A 121 -12.36 10.02 -1.82
C LEU A 121 -12.64 11.45 -1.39
N LEU A 122 -12.06 12.41 -2.09
CA LEU A 122 -12.42 13.82 -1.97
C LEU A 122 -13.28 14.20 -3.17
N VAL A 123 -14.53 14.53 -2.91
CA VAL A 123 -15.52 14.95 -3.92
C VAL A 123 -15.74 16.45 -3.78
N ILE A 124 -15.54 17.19 -4.87
CA ILE A 124 -15.66 18.66 -4.92
C ILE A 124 -16.72 19.01 -5.96
N SER A 125 -17.75 19.75 -5.56
CA SER A 125 -18.76 20.30 -6.45
C SER A 125 -18.58 21.80 -6.50
N SER A 126 -18.21 22.33 -7.68
CA SER A 126 -17.97 23.76 -7.87
C SER A 126 -19.25 24.44 -8.32
N ASP A 127 -19.48 25.67 -7.79
CA ASP A 127 -20.54 26.52 -8.26
C ASP A 127 -20.37 26.89 -9.75
N PRO A 128 -21.47 27.12 -10.51
CA PRO A 128 -21.37 27.44 -11.94
C PRO A 128 -20.55 28.70 -12.26
N PHE A 129 -20.35 29.58 -11.28
CA PHE A 129 -19.73 30.90 -11.50
C PHE A 129 -18.44 31.12 -10.71
N SER A 130 -18.03 30.17 -9.86
CA SER A 130 -16.84 30.32 -9.02
C SER A 130 -16.03 29.05 -8.94
N THR A 131 -14.70 29.18 -8.92
CA THR A 131 -13.78 28.08 -8.64
C THR A 131 -13.87 27.67 -7.19
N SER A 132 -13.98 26.38 -6.92
CA SER A 132 -13.89 25.83 -5.58
C SER A 132 -12.45 25.39 -5.30
N THR A 133 -11.81 25.95 -4.27
CA THR A 133 -10.46 25.62 -3.86
C THR A 133 -10.48 24.90 -2.51
N VAL A 134 -10.08 23.65 -2.50
CA VAL A 134 -9.84 22.86 -1.27
C VAL A 134 -8.40 23.09 -0.84
N SER A 135 -8.21 23.54 0.39
CA SER A 135 -6.88 23.72 1.00
C SER A 135 -6.59 22.59 2.00
N GLY A 136 -5.30 22.40 2.33
CA GLY A 136 -4.88 21.37 3.25
C GLY A 136 -4.91 19.94 2.66
N MET A 137 -4.71 19.83 1.37
CA MET A 137 -4.74 18.55 0.65
C MET A 137 -3.88 17.46 1.29
N GLN A 138 -2.71 17.81 1.83
CA GLN A 138 -1.83 16.84 2.51
C GLN A 138 -2.35 16.35 3.85
N THR A 139 -3.35 17.02 4.44
CA THR A 139 -4.06 16.54 5.63
C THR A 139 -5.17 15.56 5.25
N ILE A 140 -5.86 15.84 4.14
CA ILE A 140 -6.95 15.00 3.60
C ILE A 140 -6.34 13.74 2.96
N ILE A 141 -5.34 13.94 2.09
CA ILE A 141 -4.61 12.87 1.40
C ILE A 141 -3.12 13.02 1.71
N PRO A 142 -2.61 12.34 2.74
CA PRO A 142 -1.19 12.39 3.10
C PRO A 142 -0.31 11.94 1.95
N GLY A 143 0.65 12.78 1.55
CA GLY A 143 1.53 12.51 0.42
C GLY A 143 1.00 13.00 -0.93
N TYR A 144 -0.10 13.76 -0.96
CA TYR A 144 -0.63 14.36 -2.18
C TYR A 144 0.47 15.13 -2.94
N PRO A 145 0.76 14.75 -4.21
CA PRO A 145 1.96 15.22 -4.91
C PRO A 145 1.82 16.61 -5.56
N TYR A 146 0.58 17.09 -5.74
CA TYR A 146 0.30 18.27 -6.56
C TYR A 146 0.13 19.57 -5.74
N GLY A 147 0.59 19.61 -4.50
CA GLY A 147 0.63 20.80 -3.66
C GLY A 147 -0.28 20.79 -2.45
N LEU A 148 -0.56 21.98 -1.90
CA LEU A 148 -1.37 22.12 -0.69
C LEU A 148 -2.86 22.37 -0.98
N THR A 149 -3.19 22.68 -2.22
CA THR A 149 -4.54 23.02 -2.66
C THR A 149 -4.94 22.20 -3.88
N LYS A 150 -6.25 22.00 -4.03
CA LYS A 150 -6.88 21.45 -5.23
C LYS A 150 -7.96 22.42 -5.69
N ASP A 151 -7.81 22.90 -6.91
CA ASP A 151 -8.80 23.76 -7.57
C ASP A 151 -9.74 22.91 -8.43
N CYS A 152 -11.02 23.24 -8.36
CA CYS A 152 -12.06 22.70 -9.23
C CYS A 152 -12.72 23.87 -9.97
N GLU A 153 -12.71 23.81 -11.31
CA GLU A 153 -13.19 24.90 -12.16
C GLU A 153 -14.70 25.17 -11.97
N PRO A 154 -15.18 26.36 -12.31
CA PRO A 154 -16.58 26.71 -12.19
C PRO A 154 -17.49 25.72 -12.93
N GLY A 155 -18.52 25.23 -12.25
CA GLY A 155 -19.48 24.26 -12.79
C GLY A 155 -18.94 22.84 -12.99
N SER A 156 -17.69 22.60 -12.58
CA SER A 156 -17.06 21.27 -12.67
C SER A 156 -17.30 20.43 -11.42
N ARG A 157 -17.23 19.13 -11.61
CA ARG A 157 -17.23 18.11 -10.55
C ARG A 157 -15.86 17.45 -10.55
N CYS A 158 -15.10 17.66 -9.50
CA CYS A 158 -13.76 17.11 -9.38
C CYS A 158 -13.74 16.03 -8.31
N THR A 159 -13.00 14.99 -8.55
CA THR A 159 -12.83 13.92 -7.55
C THR A 159 -11.36 13.54 -7.48
N VAL A 160 -10.84 13.41 -6.27
CA VAL A 160 -9.53 12.84 -6.00
C VAL A 160 -9.74 11.56 -5.21
N ILE A 161 -9.26 10.45 -5.74
CA ILE A 161 -9.34 9.14 -5.09
C ILE A 161 -7.93 8.71 -4.74
N SER A 162 -7.64 8.53 -3.46
CA SER A 162 -6.41 7.92 -2.97
C SER A 162 -6.72 6.58 -2.35
N VAL A 163 -6.02 5.56 -2.77
CA VAL A 163 -6.18 4.21 -2.21
C VAL A 163 -4.85 3.67 -1.76
N ARG A 164 -4.78 3.27 -0.50
CA ARG A 164 -3.66 2.57 0.10
C ARG A 164 -3.97 1.09 0.20
N GLY A 165 -3.21 0.30 -0.54
CA GLY A 165 -3.25 -1.15 -0.44
C GLY A 165 -2.17 -1.68 0.49
N TYR A 166 -2.52 -2.67 1.27
CA TYR A 166 -1.61 -3.30 2.25
C TYR A 166 -1.47 -4.79 1.96
N SER A 167 -0.28 -5.32 2.25
CA SER A 167 0.00 -6.76 2.13
C SER A 167 -0.65 -7.61 3.22
N ARG A 168 -1.39 -7.01 4.16
CA ARG A 168 -2.10 -7.65 5.28
C ARG A 168 -3.53 -7.15 5.41
N SER A 169 -4.30 -7.79 6.29
CA SER A 169 -5.68 -7.40 6.61
C SER A 169 -5.78 -6.01 7.22
N CYS A 170 -6.95 -5.38 7.14
CA CYS A 170 -7.20 -4.05 7.71
C CYS A 170 -6.96 -3.99 9.24
N GLY A 171 -7.13 -5.10 9.95
CA GLY A 171 -6.79 -5.19 11.37
C GLY A 171 -5.30 -5.26 11.68
N GLU A 172 -4.44 -5.49 10.68
CA GLU A 172 -3.00 -5.75 10.85
C GLU A 172 -2.10 -4.79 10.06
N ILE A 173 -2.62 -3.67 9.58
CA ILE A 173 -1.86 -2.70 8.77
C ILE A 173 -0.61 -2.15 9.48
N ASN A 174 -0.65 -2.06 10.82
CA ASN A 174 0.46 -1.58 11.65
C ASN A 174 1.43 -2.70 12.08
N ALA A 175 1.22 -3.94 11.65
CA ALA A 175 2.08 -5.06 12.02
C ALA A 175 3.45 -4.95 11.34
N ARG A 176 4.49 -5.47 12.01
CA ARG A 176 5.84 -5.49 11.44
C ARG A 176 5.87 -6.29 10.12
N GLY A 177 6.49 -5.70 9.10
CA GLY A 177 6.62 -6.33 7.79
C GLY A 177 5.42 -6.10 6.87
N THR A 178 4.43 -5.30 7.27
CA THR A 178 3.37 -4.85 6.37
C THR A 178 3.96 -3.91 5.31
N VAL A 179 3.67 -4.19 4.07
CA VAL A 179 4.04 -3.35 2.94
C VAL A 179 2.81 -2.59 2.48
N GLN A 180 2.97 -1.28 2.25
CA GLN A 180 1.94 -0.38 1.74
C GLN A 180 2.31 0.08 0.33
N ARG A 181 1.30 0.20 -0.53
CA ARG A 181 1.36 0.88 -1.83
C ARG A 181 0.18 1.81 -1.97
N GLU A 182 0.38 2.93 -2.60
CA GLU A 182 -0.65 3.93 -2.83
C GLU A 182 -0.84 4.17 -4.32
N VAL A 183 -2.11 4.33 -4.70
CA VAL A 183 -2.54 4.72 -6.04
C VAL A 183 -3.43 5.94 -5.91
N LEU A 184 -3.16 6.96 -6.72
CA LEU A 184 -3.91 8.20 -6.78
C LEU A 184 -4.57 8.35 -8.15
N LEU A 185 -5.83 8.74 -8.17
CA LEU A 185 -6.60 9.05 -9.38
C LEU A 185 -7.30 10.39 -9.22
N GLU A 186 -7.22 11.25 -10.23
CA GLU A 186 -7.99 12.49 -10.34
C GLU A 186 -8.96 12.39 -11.51
N LEU A 187 -10.22 12.79 -11.28
CA LEU A 187 -11.32 12.78 -12.24
C LEU A 187 -11.94 14.18 -12.32
#